data_0ae25d90898e9a1e07a6d7409aa0d909
#
_entry.id   0ae25d90898e9a1e07a6d7409aa0d909
#
_cell.length_a   1.000
_cell.length_b   1.000
_cell.length_c   1.000
_cell.angle_alpha   90.00
_cell.angle_beta   90.00
_cell.angle_gamma   90.00
#
_symmetry.space_group_name_H-M   'P 1'
#
loop_
_entity.id
_entity.type
_entity.pdbx_description
1 polymer ?
#
loop_
_entity_poly.entity_id
_entity_poly.type
_entity_poly.pdbx_seq_one_letter_code
_entity_poly.pdbx_strand_id
1 'polypeptide(L)'
;MDKATGFNLTIDAIRLPYTKDVATYCAPFSCEDNDLDEFFATDAFLYDSELLGRTYAWVNAADPTQILGLVTLANDSVKAQFITSSARNRLQRSISNSKRGINYPAVLIGRLGVSTAYRNKGLNIGSQIIDFIKDWFRSSDNKTGCRFIVVDAYNNERTLKFYTKNGFKPLYKTETEEREFLGLDANDALETRFMFFDLKLR
;
A
#
# COMPACT_ATOMS: atom_id res chain seq x y z
N MET A 1 18.17 -3.06 33.52
CA MET A 1 17.89 -3.63 32.18
C MET A 1 16.91 -2.69 31.51
N ASP A 2 17.44 -1.72 30.78
CA ASP A 2 16.61 -0.79 30.01
C ASP A 2 15.88 -1.57 28.92
N LYS A 3 14.56 -1.57 28.99
CA LYS A 3 13.72 -1.97 27.86
C LYS A 3 14.04 -0.98 26.75
N ALA A 4 14.77 -1.43 25.72
CA ALA A 4 14.87 -0.69 24.49
C ALA A 4 13.43 -0.39 24.05
N THR A 5 13.01 0.86 24.18
CA THR A 5 11.72 1.33 23.66
C THR A 5 11.80 1.14 22.16
N GLY A 6 11.07 0.14 21.64
CA GLY A 6 11.06 -0.15 20.23
C GLY A 6 10.59 1.06 19.45
N PHE A 7 11.15 1.29 18.25
CA PHE A 7 10.73 2.37 17.35
C PHE A 7 9.21 2.31 17.10
N ASN A 8 8.55 3.46 17.26
CA ASN A 8 7.12 3.62 17.04
C ASN A 8 6.86 4.75 16.04
N LEU A 9 6.36 4.42 14.87
CA LEU A 9 6.14 5.36 13.78
C LEU A 9 5.25 6.55 14.16
N THR A 10 4.30 6.38 15.08
CA THR A 10 3.39 7.45 15.50
C THR A 10 4.03 8.44 16.48
N ILE A 11 5.16 8.07 17.08
CA ILE A 11 5.91 8.88 18.06
C ILE A 11 7.21 9.39 17.44
N ASP A 12 7.94 8.48 16.77
CA ASP A 12 9.30 8.71 16.31
C ASP A 12 9.38 9.23 14.87
N ALA A 13 8.22 9.41 14.22
CA ALA A 13 8.16 9.95 12.87
C ALA A 13 7.08 11.03 12.72
N ILE A 14 7.29 11.93 11.78
CA ILE A 14 6.33 12.94 11.37
C ILE A 14 5.85 12.59 9.97
N ARG A 15 4.52 12.49 9.78
CA ARG A 15 3.92 12.30 8.47
C ARG A 15 3.67 13.64 7.79
N LEU A 16 4.16 13.78 6.57
CA LEU A 16 4.00 14.97 5.73
C LEU A 16 3.46 14.60 4.35
N PRO A 17 2.70 15.49 3.68
CA PRO A 17 2.55 15.42 2.23
C PRO A 17 3.94 15.47 1.57
N TYR A 18 4.21 14.58 0.62
CA TYR A 18 5.49 14.56 -0.09
C TYR A 18 5.45 15.55 -1.25
N THR A 19 5.95 16.76 -1.01
CA THR A 19 6.03 17.85 -1.98
C THR A 19 7.45 18.04 -2.49
N LYS A 20 7.63 18.85 -3.54
CA LYS A 20 8.97 19.23 -4.04
C LYS A 20 9.81 19.90 -2.93
N ASP A 21 9.19 20.70 -2.08
CA ASP A 21 9.89 21.36 -0.97
C ASP A 21 10.40 20.34 0.05
N VAL A 22 9.58 19.34 0.40
CA VAL A 22 9.98 18.24 1.29
C VAL A 22 11.10 17.42 0.65
N ALA A 23 10.99 17.08 -0.63
CA ALA A 23 12.03 16.34 -1.35
C ALA A 23 13.36 17.12 -1.43
N THR A 24 13.30 18.45 -1.58
CA THR A 24 14.49 19.29 -1.62
C THR A 24 15.14 19.47 -0.25
N TYR A 25 14.31 19.54 0.80
CA TYR A 25 14.77 19.69 2.18
C TYR A 25 15.40 18.41 2.74
N CYS A 26 14.86 17.25 2.35
CA CYS A 26 15.32 15.94 2.83
C CYS A 26 16.56 15.45 2.08
N ALA A 27 17.31 14.56 2.73
CA ALA A 27 18.34 13.78 2.05
C ALA A 27 17.71 12.90 0.93
N PRO A 28 18.44 12.60 -0.15
CA PRO A 28 17.93 11.77 -1.24
C PRO A 28 17.38 10.45 -0.73
N PHE A 29 16.15 10.13 -1.14
CA PHE A 29 15.51 8.87 -0.79
C PHE A 29 15.96 7.76 -1.75
N SER A 30 16.24 6.58 -1.21
CA SER A 30 16.38 5.35 -1.98
C SER A 30 15.84 4.16 -1.18
N CYS A 31 15.12 3.30 -1.88
CA CYS A 31 14.63 2.03 -1.35
C CYS A 31 15.22 0.80 -2.08
N GLU A 32 16.31 0.97 -2.86
CA GLU A 32 16.96 -0.08 -3.68
C GLU A 32 16.00 -0.75 -4.68
N ASP A 33 15.06 0.02 -5.20
CA ASP A 33 14.17 -0.37 -6.27
C ASP A 33 14.13 0.80 -7.25
N ASN A 34 14.71 0.63 -8.42
CA ASN A 34 14.90 1.71 -9.38
C ASN A 34 13.58 2.31 -9.86
N ASP A 35 12.54 1.48 -10.08
CA ASP A 35 11.20 1.95 -10.48
C ASP A 35 10.58 2.83 -9.39
N LEU A 36 10.67 2.40 -8.13
CA LEU A 36 10.15 3.17 -7.00
C LEU A 36 10.97 4.44 -6.76
N ASP A 37 12.29 4.36 -6.84
CA ASP A 37 13.18 5.50 -6.61
C ASP A 37 12.97 6.57 -7.69
N GLU A 38 12.84 6.19 -8.98
CA GLU A 38 12.53 7.09 -10.09
C GLU A 38 11.12 7.70 -9.93
N PHE A 39 10.12 6.88 -9.63
CA PHE A 39 8.76 7.36 -9.38
C PHE A 39 8.73 8.43 -8.28
N PHE A 40 9.37 8.19 -7.14
CA PHE A 40 9.39 9.14 -6.03
C PHE A 40 10.21 10.41 -6.35
N ALA A 41 11.22 10.30 -7.20
CA ALA A 41 12.02 11.46 -7.60
C ALA A 41 11.29 12.40 -8.58
N THR A 42 10.41 11.87 -9.43
CA THR A 42 9.80 12.58 -10.57
C THR A 42 8.28 12.50 -10.59
N ASP A 43 7.72 11.30 -10.74
CA ASP A 43 6.33 11.09 -11.10
C ASP A 43 5.36 11.36 -9.95
N ALA A 44 5.79 11.19 -8.70
CA ALA A 44 4.96 11.43 -7.54
C ALA A 44 4.36 12.85 -7.51
N PHE A 45 5.11 13.84 -7.99
CA PHE A 45 4.66 15.25 -8.05
C PHE A 45 3.68 15.49 -9.20
N LEU A 46 3.85 14.79 -10.32
CA LEU A 46 2.90 14.82 -11.44
C LEU A 46 1.59 14.16 -11.03
N TYR A 47 1.66 13.00 -10.37
CA TYR A 47 0.47 12.31 -9.85
C TYR A 47 -0.34 13.18 -8.89
N ASP A 48 0.31 13.94 -8.02
CA ASP A 48 -0.37 14.85 -7.10
C ASP A 48 -1.02 16.03 -7.86
N SER A 49 -0.32 16.64 -8.82
CA SER A 49 -0.82 17.75 -9.61
C SER A 49 -2.02 17.40 -10.50
N GLU A 50 -2.03 16.16 -11.03
CA GLU A 50 -3.12 15.63 -11.86
C GLU A 50 -4.23 14.96 -11.01
N LEU A 51 -4.11 14.98 -9.67
CA LEU A 51 -5.03 14.34 -8.73
C LEU A 51 -5.21 12.82 -8.95
N LEU A 52 -4.21 12.16 -9.53
CA LEU A 52 -4.19 10.71 -9.75
C LEU A 52 -3.85 9.93 -8.49
N GLY A 53 -3.10 10.55 -7.57
CA GLY A 53 -2.73 9.97 -6.28
C GLY A 53 -1.99 10.98 -5.42
N ARG A 54 -1.85 10.68 -4.15
CA ARG A 54 -1.08 11.51 -3.21
C ARG A 54 0.02 10.72 -2.54
N THR A 55 1.21 11.29 -2.52
CA THR A 55 2.35 10.69 -1.83
C THR A 55 2.55 11.32 -0.46
N TYR A 56 2.80 10.48 0.52
CA TYR A 56 3.10 10.87 1.90
C TYR A 56 4.48 10.38 2.30
N ALA A 57 5.20 11.23 3.01
CA ALA A 57 6.49 10.92 3.60
C ALA A 57 6.36 10.75 5.11
N TRP A 58 7.04 9.76 5.65
CA TRP A 58 7.37 9.69 7.08
C TRP A 58 8.82 10.09 7.24
N VAL A 59 9.06 11.21 7.92
CA VAL A 59 10.40 11.68 8.25
C VAL A 59 10.72 11.40 9.71
N ASN A 60 12.00 11.20 10.03
CA ASN A 60 12.43 10.95 11.40
C ASN A 60 12.18 12.18 12.27
N ALA A 61 11.47 12.04 13.39
CA ALA A 61 11.16 13.16 14.27
C ALA A 61 12.42 13.80 14.91
N ALA A 62 13.46 13.00 15.13
CA ALA A 62 14.74 13.49 15.68
C ALA A 62 15.64 14.16 14.62
N ASP A 63 15.47 13.81 13.33
CA ASP A 63 16.18 14.41 12.19
C ASP A 63 15.23 14.46 10.99
N PRO A 64 14.44 15.54 10.85
CA PRO A 64 13.43 15.67 9.78
C PRO A 64 14.00 15.72 8.36
N THR A 65 15.31 15.76 8.19
CA THR A 65 15.95 15.62 6.86
C THR A 65 15.98 14.17 6.36
N GLN A 66 15.68 13.20 7.23
CA GLN A 66 15.75 11.77 6.92
C GLN A 66 14.36 11.18 6.64
N ILE A 67 14.13 10.78 5.42
CA ILE A 67 12.91 10.05 5.05
C ILE A 67 13.04 8.58 5.46
N LEU A 68 12.08 8.10 6.24
CA LEU A 68 11.96 6.71 6.69
C LEU A 68 11.25 5.84 5.64
N GLY A 69 10.21 6.40 5.02
CA GLY A 69 9.43 5.72 4.00
C GLY A 69 8.49 6.66 3.27
N LEU A 70 8.13 6.26 2.05
CA LEU A 70 7.20 6.97 1.17
C LEU A 70 6.06 6.03 0.78
N VAL A 71 4.84 6.55 0.68
CA VAL A 71 3.70 5.82 0.14
C VAL A 71 2.87 6.72 -0.76
N THR A 72 2.45 6.18 -1.91
CA THR A 72 1.47 6.82 -2.78
C THR A 72 0.13 6.11 -2.66
N LEU A 73 -0.91 6.88 -2.37
CA LEU A 73 -2.28 6.43 -2.25
C LEU A 73 -3.15 7.04 -3.35
N ALA A 74 -4.03 6.23 -3.93
CA ALA A 74 -4.99 6.65 -4.94
C ALA A 74 -6.39 6.11 -4.63
N ASN A 75 -7.42 6.79 -5.14
CA ASN A 75 -8.77 6.26 -5.09
C ASN A 75 -8.90 5.07 -6.04
N ASP A 76 -9.62 4.04 -5.59
CA ASP A 76 -9.88 2.85 -6.41
C ASP A 76 -11.26 2.25 -6.08
N SER A 77 -11.65 1.23 -6.84
CA SER A 77 -12.83 0.43 -6.55
C SER A 77 -12.68 -1.01 -7.05
N VAL A 78 -13.03 -1.97 -6.23
CA VAL A 78 -13.10 -3.37 -6.67
C VAL A 78 -14.44 -3.62 -7.34
N LYS A 79 -14.42 -3.82 -8.68
CA LYS A 79 -15.60 -4.05 -9.50
C LYS A 79 -15.94 -5.54 -9.52
N ALA A 80 -16.73 -5.99 -8.54
CA ALA A 80 -17.06 -7.40 -8.33
C ALA A 80 -17.77 -8.08 -9.52
N GLN A 81 -18.37 -7.33 -10.41
CA GLN A 81 -19.04 -7.86 -11.61
C GLN A 81 -18.05 -8.36 -12.68
N PHE A 82 -16.83 -7.84 -12.71
CA PHE A 82 -15.84 -8.17 -13.74
C PHE A 82 -14.81 -9.20 -13.27
N ILE A 83 -14.79 -9.57 -11.99
CA ILE A 83 -13.88 -10.59 -11.45
C ILE A 83 -14.54 -11.98 -11.49
N THR A 84 -13.72 -13.03 -11.41
CA THR A 84 -14.21 -14.42 -11.40
C THR A 84 -15.18 -14.66 -10.24
N SER A 85 -16.05 -15.67 -10.38
CA SER A 85 -16.98 -16.05 -9.30
C SER A 85 -16.25 -16.45 -8.02
N SER A 86 -15.09 -17.11 -8.15
CA SER A 86 -14.22 -17.49 -7.03
C SER A 86 -13.69 -16.25 -6.29
N ALA A 87 -13.12 -15.29 -7.02
CA ALA A 87 -12.61 -14.04 -6.48
C ALA A 87 -13.72 -13.20 -5.84
N ARG A 88 -14.90 -13.11 -6.50
CA ARG A 88 -16.08 -12.42 -5.96
C ARG A 88 -16.53 -13.01 -4.64
N ASN A 89 -16.66 -14.33 -4.55
CA ASN A 89 -17.07 -15.00 -3.32
C ASN A 89 -16.06 -14.76 -2.19
N ARG A 90 -14.77 -14.71 -2.50
CA ARG A 90 -13.71 -14.40 -1.53
C ARG A 90 -13.84 -12.97 -0.99
N LEU A 91 -14.00 -12.00 -1.89
CA LEU A 91 -14.17 -10.59 -1.56
C LEU A 91 -15.43 -10.37 -0.71
N GLN A 92 -16.54 -11.00 -1.07
CA GLN A 92 -17.86 -10.79 -0.47
C GLN A 92 -18.10 -11.61 0.79
N ARG A 93 -17.19 -12.49 1.20
CA ARG A 93 -17.38 -13.40 2.34
C ARG A 93 -17.74 -12.68 3.64
N SER A 94 -17.16 -11.51 3.87
CA SER A 94 -17.39 -10.69 5.08
C SER A 94 -18.47 -9.61 4.90
N ILE A 95 -19.14 -9.57 3.73
CA ILE A 95 -20.17 -8.58 3.40
C ILE A 95 -21.53 -9.23 3.54
N SER A 96 -22.44 -8.59 4.28
CA SER A 96 -23.82 -9.09 4.43
C SER A 96 -24.51 -9.15 3.07
N ASN A 97 -25.34 -10.17 2.85
CA ASN A 97 -26.03 -10.41 1.57
C ASN A 97 -26.80 -9.18 1.06
N SER A 98 -27.47 -8.46 1.97
CA SER A 98 -28.24 -7.25 1.65
C SER A 98 -27.38 -6.07 1.19
N LYS A 99 -26.06 -6.15 1.36
CA LYS A 99 -25.09 -5.09 1.01
C LYS A 99 -24.09 -5.54 -0.05
N ARG A 100 -24.26 -6.73 -0.63
CA ARG A 100 -23.45 -7.19 -1.74
C ARG A 100 -23.78 -6.38 -2.97
N GLY A 101 -22.81 -5.62 -3.43
CA GLY A 101 -22.89 -4.74 -4.59
C GLY A 101 -22.02 -5.22 -5.73
N ILE A 102 -21.99 -4.42 -6.76
CA ILE A 102 -21.16 -4.63 -7.94
C ILE A 102 -19.83 -3.88 -7.86
N ASN A 103 -19.76 -2.78 -7.07
CA ASN A 103 -18.57 -1.98 -6.85
C ASN A 103 -18.36 -1.75 -5.35
N TYR A 104 -17.13 -1.87 -4.92
CA TYR A 104 -16.73 -1.62 -3.54
C TYR A 104 -15.65 -0.54 -3.50
N PRO A 105 -15.84 0.54 -2.72
CA PRO A 105 -14.83 1.59 -2.60
C PRO A 105 -13.56 1.03 -1.99
N ALA A 106 -12.43 1.37 -2.59
CA ALA A 106 -11.11 0.98 -2.15
C ALA A 106 -10.13 2.15 -2.21
N VAL A 107 -9.04 2.03 -1.47
CA VAL A 107 -7.83 2.84 -1.65
C VAL A 107 -6.73 1.93 -2.17
N LEU A 108 -6.05 2.37 -3.22
CA LEU A 108 -4.89 1.70 -3.80
C LEU A 108 -3.62 2.20 -3.11
N ILE A 109 -2.80 1.28 -2.63
CA ILE A 109 -1.39 1.54 -2.36
C ILE A 109 -0.66 1.38 -3.69
N GLY A 110 -0.48 2.49 -4.40
CA GLY A 110 0.18 2.48 -5.72
C GLY A 110 1.67 2.23 -5.60
N ARG A 111 2.32 2.84 -4.62
CA ARG A 111 3.77 2.71 -4.36
C ARG A 111 4.03 2.71 -2.85
N LEU A 112 4.97 1.88 -2.40
CA LEU A 112 5.44 1.87 -1.01
C LEU A 112 6.92 1.57 -0.97
N GLY A 113 7.74 2.52 -0.53
CA GLY A 113 9.18 2.38 -0.35
C GLY A 113 9.59 2.64 1.10
N VAL A 114 10.52 1.84 1.62
CA VAL A 114 11.18 2.07 2.93
C VAL A 114 12.65 2.35 2.67
N SER A 115 13.15 3.46 3.21
CA SER A 115 14.54 3.87 3.04
C SER A 115 15.53 2.77 3.43
N THR A 116 16.54 2.57 2.58
CA THR A 116 17.63 1.61 2.82
C THR A 116 18.34 1.86 4.13
N ALA A 117 18.48 3.13 4.51
CA ALA A 117 19.10 3.54 5.77
C ALA A 117 18.38 2.97 7.01
N TYR A 118 17.11 2.63 6.88
CA TYR A 118 16.27 2.16 7.99
C TYR A 118 15.73 0.75 7.79
N ARG A 119 15.84 0.19 6.57
CA ARG A 119 15.44 -1.19 6.27
C ARG A 119 16.32 -2.20 7.00
N ASN A 120 15.77 -3.36 7.35
CA ASN A 120 16.47 -4.48 8.00
C ASN A 120 17.05 -4.17 9.40
N LYS A 121 16.69 -3.04 10.02
CA LYS A 121 17.10 -2.69 11.39
C LYS A 121 16.10 -3.16 12.47
N GLY A 122 15.17 -4.06 12.14
CA GLY A 122 14.15 -4.53 13.08
C GLY A 122 13.03 -3.52 13.38
N LEU A 123 13.05 -2.34 12.74
CA LEU A 123 12.11 -1.24 13.01
C LEU A 123 10.70 -1.49 12.43
N ASN A 124 10.55 -2.43 11.49
CA ASN A 124 9.28 -2.78 10.85
C ASN A 124 8.52 -1.57 10.24
N ILE A 125 9.23 -0.55 9.76
CA ILE A 125 8.64 0.72 9.28
C ILE A 125 7.55 0.48 8.24
N GLY A 126 7.78 -0.35 7.23
CA GLY A 126 6.77 -0.65 6.22
C GLY A 126 5.47 -1.22 6.81
N SER A 127 5.55 -2.13 7.79
CA SER A 127 4.37 -2.66 8.47
C SER A 127 3.66 -1.60 9.30
N GLN A 128 4.39 -0.74 9.99
CA GLN A 128 3.82 0.37 10.76
C GLN A 128 3.14 1.40 9.84
N ILE A 129 3.68 1.66 8.64
CA ILE A 129 3.01 2.50 7.63
C ILE A 129 1.70 1.85 7.18
N ILE A 130 1.69 0.54 6.90
CA ILE A 130 0.47 -0.20 6.53
C ILE A 130 -0.57 -0.12 7.66
N ASP A 131 -0.18 -0.30 8.91
CA ASP A 131 -1.09 -0.23 10.05
C ASP A 131 -1.66 1.18 10.22
N PHE A 132 -0.82 2.21 10.05
CA PHE A 132 -1.28 3.60 10.02
C PHE A 132 -2.32 3.85 8.91
N ILE A 133 -2.09 3.35 7.69
CA ILE A 133 -3.04 3.49 6.58
C ILE A 133 -4.37 2.82 6.91
N LYS A 134 -4.35 1.60 7.49
CA LYS A 134 -5.57 0.89 7.90
C LYS A 134 -6.38 1.72 8.90
N ASP A 135 -5.72 2.30 9.90
CA ASP A 135 -6.38 3.10 10.93
C ASP A 135 -6.89 4.43 10.36
N TRP A 136 -6.10 5.05 9.49
CA TRP A 136 -6.50 6.29 8.83
C TRP A 136 -7.77 6.12 7.98
N PHE A 137 -7.85 5.05 7.18
CA PHE A 137 -9.03 4.80 6.34
C PHE A 137 -10.23 4.23 7.11
N ARG A 138 -10.04 3.75 8.34
CA ARG A 138 -11.12 3.40 9.26
C ARG A 138 -11.64 4.59 10.04
N SER A 139 -10.85 5.66 10.18
CA SER A 139 -11.20 6.83 10.97
C SER A 139 -12.47 7.50 10.43
N SER A 140 -13.27 8.04 11.34
CA SER A 140 -14.41 8.90 11.03
C SER A 140 -14.02 10.20 10.31
N ASP A 141 -12.75 10.60 10.39
CA ASP A 141 -12.21 11.79 9.72
C ASP A 141 -11.98 11.56 8.22
N ASN A 142 -12.04 10.30 7.77
CA ASN A 142 -12.01 9.99 6.35
C ASN A 142 -13.29 10.52 5.68
N LYS A 143 -13.13 11.40 4.69
CA LYS A 143 -14.25 12.07 4.01
C LYS A 143 -15.16 11.12 3.23
N THR A 144 -14.68 9.93 2.90
CA THR A 144 -15.45 8.94 2.13
C THR A 144 -15.38 7.56 2.79
N GLY A 145 -16.43 6.76 2.62
CA GLY A 145 -16.37 5.36 3.03
C GLY A 145 -15.35 4.60 2.18
N CYS A 146 -14.48 3.85 2.83
CA CYS A 146 -13.55 2.94 2.18
C CYS A 146 -13.73 1.53 2.73
N ARG A 147 -13.92 0.53 1.85
CA ARG A 147 -14.13 -0.85 2.28
C ARG A 147 -12.84 -1.65 2.25
N PHE A 148 -12.04 -1.45 1.24
CA PHE A 148 -10.83 -2.24 1.01
C PHE A 148 -9.60 -1.35 0.85
N ILE A 149 -8.44 -1.88 1.26
CA ILE A 149 -7.15 -1.43 0.77
C ILE A 149 -6.70 -2.46 -0.26
N VAL A 150 -6.27 -2.00 -1.43
CA VAL A 150 -5.81 -2.86 -2.51
C VAL A 150 -4.39 -2.51 -2.91
N VAL A 151 -3.70 -3.47 -3.51
CA VAL A 151 -2.34 -3.30 -4.04
C VAL A 151 -2.10 -4.30 -5.16
N ASP A 152 -1.40 -3.84 -6.21
CA ASP A 152 -0.76 -4.69 -7.20
C ASP A 152 0.66 -5.01 -6.71
N ALA A 153 0.77 -6.07 -5.91
CA ALA A 153 2.01 -6.46 -5.27
C ALA A 153 2.94 -7.15 -6.27
N TYR A 154 4.19 -6.73 -6.39
CA TYR A 154 5.18 -7.47 -7.18
C TYR A 154 5.14 -8.96 -6.86
N ASN A 155 5.07 -9.79 -7.90
CA ASN A 155 4.94 -11.24 -7.79
C ASN A 155 6.27 -11.91 -7.42
N ASN A 156 6.84 -11.51 -6.30
CA ASN A 156 8.01 -12.14 -5.71
C ASN A 156 7.77 -12.50 -4.25
N GLU A 157 8.50 -13.49 -3.77
CA GLU A 157 8.30 -14.07 -2.43
C GLU A 157 8.39 -13.02 -1.32
N ARG A 158 9.34 -12.08 -1.41
CA ARG A 158 9.57 -11.04 -0.41
C ARG A 158 8.35 -10.12 -0.28
N THR A 159 7.87 -9.60 -1.40
CA THR A 159 6.73 -8.66 -1.44
C THR A 159 5.44 -9.34 -1.03
N LEU A 160 5.18 -10.55 -1.53
CA LEU A 160 3.98 -11.31 -1.17
C LEU A 160 3.96 -11.69 0.31
N LYS A 161 5.09 -12.11 0.87
CA LYS A 161 5.23 -12.35 2.33
C LYS A 161 4.98 -11.09 3.14
N PHE A 162 5.50 -9.94 2.69
CA PHE A 162 5.30 -8.67 3.36
C PHE A 162 3.80 -8.32 3.44
N TYR A 163 3.08 -8.32 2.33
CA TYR A 163 1.65 -8.00 2.34
C TYR A 163 0.82 -9.06 3.09
N THR A 164 1.14 -10.34 2.94
CA THR A 164 0.45 -11.42 3.67
C THR A 164 0.65 -11.28 5.19
N LYS A 165 1.87 -10.99 5.67
CA LYS A 165 2.16 -10.71 7.08
C LYS A 165 1.32 -9.53 7.60
N ASN A 166 1.06 -8.55 6.75
CA ASN A 166 0.23 -7.39 7.06
C ASN A 166 -1.28 -7.62 6.81
N GLY A 167 -1.72 -8.88 6.69
CA GLY A 167 -3.12 -9.28 6.63
C GLY A 167 -3.78 -9.15 5.26
N PHE A 168 -3.04 -8.79 4.21
CA PHE A 168 -3.54 -8.81 2.84
C PHE A 168 -3.70 -10.24 2.33
N LYS A 169 -4.65 -10.43 1.43
CA LYS A 169 -4.94 -11.71 0.80
C LYS A 169 -4.98 -11.53 -0.72
N PRO A 170 -4.47 -12.49 -1.50
CA PRO A 170 -4.62 -12.43 -2.93
C PRO A 170 -6.12 -12.52 -3.30
N LEU A 171 -6.55 -11.72 -4.27
CA LEU A 171 -7.93 -11.74 -4.74
C LEU A 171 -8.22 -13.04 -5.51
N TYR A 172 -7.31 -13.43 -6.37
CA TYR A 172 -7.38 -14.69 -7.12
C TYR A 172 -6.67 -15.81 -6.35
N LYS A 173 -7.26 -17.01 -6.38
CA LYS A 173 -6.76 -18.16 -5.59
C LYS A 173 -5.39 -18.63 -6.08
N THR A 174 -5.20 -18.64 -7.39
CA THR A 174 -3.98 -19.11 -8.05
C THR A 174 -3.50 -18.06 -9.05
N GLU A 175 -2.23 -18.13 -9.43
CA GLU A 175 -1.69 -17.32 -10.51
C GLU A 175 -2.37 -17.64 -11.84
N THR A 176 -2.72 -18.90 -12.08
CA THR A 176 -3.44 -19.32 -13.28
C THR A 176 -4.79 -18.60 -13.40
N GLU A 177 -5.58 -18.56 -12.30
CA GLU A 177 -6.86 -17.83 -12.28
C GLU A 177 -6.67 -16.34 -12.58
N GLU A 178 -5.59 -15.73 -12.07
CA GLU A 178 -5.29 -14.32 -12.28
C GLU A 178 -4.79 -14.04 -13.71
N ARG A 179 -3.95 -14.91 -14.28
CA ARG A 179 -3.52 -14.84 -15.69
C ARG A 179 -4.69 -14.93 -16.65
N GLU A 180 -5.56 -15.91 -16.45
CA GLU A 180 -6.77 -16.09 -17.26
C GLU A 180 -7.68 -14.84 -17.21
N PHE A 181 -7.83 -14.26 -16.02
CA PHE A 181 -8.59 -13.02 -15.85
C PHE A 181 -7.97 -11.85 -16.59
N LEU A 182 -6.64 -11.72 -16.56
CA LEU A 182 -5.90 -10.65 -17.23
C LEU A 182 -5.76 -10.88 -18.75
N GLY A 183 -6.16 -12.05 -19.26
CA GLY A 183 -6.00 -12.42 -20.66
C GLY A 183 -4.54 -12.66 -21.05
N LEU A 184 -3.70 -13.05 -20.09
CA LEU A 184 -2.29 -13.36 -20.32
C LEU A 184 -2.13 -14.79 -20.84
N ASP A 185 -1.20 -15.00 -21.75
CA ASP A 185 -0.82 -16.33 -22.21
C ASP A 185 -0.10 -17.12 -21.10
N ALA A 186 -0.09 -18.45 -21.20
CA ALA A 186 0.51 -19.33 -20.20
C ALA A 186 2.01 -19.05 -19.95
N ASN A 187 2.70 -18.52 -20.95
CA ASN A 187 4.13 -18.21 -20.90
C ASN A 187 4.45 -16.75 -20.50
N ASP A 188 3.44 -15.88 -20.45
CA ASP A 188 3.66 -14.49 -20.03
C ASP A 188 3.99 -14.42 -18.54
N ALA A 189 4.87 -13.50 -18.16
CA ALA A 189 5.15 -13.25 -16.77
C ALA A 189 3.93 -12.62 -16.07
N LEU A 190 3.57 -13.11 -14.90
CA LEU A 190 2.62 -12.43 -14.02
C LEU A 190 3.43 -11.53 -13.07
N GLU A 191 3.64 -10.27 -13.48
CA GLU A 191 4.52 -9.33 -12.79
C GLU A 191 4.01 -8.94 -11.40
N THR A 192 2.69 -8.88 -11.25
CA THR A 192 2.04 -8.49 -9.99
C THR A 192 0.94 -9.44 -9.61
N ARG A 193 0.57 -9.44 -8.33
CA ARG A 193 -0.60 -10.12 -7.77
C ARG A 193 -1.52 -9.08 -7.15
N PHE A 194 -2.79 -9.08 -7.56
CA PHE A 194 -3.79 -8.23 -6.93
C PHE A 194 -4.14 -8.73 -5.53
N MET A 195 -3.78 -7.95 -4.52
CA MET A 195 -4.06 -8.28 -3.12
C MET A 195 -4.97 -7.25 -2.47
N PHE A 196 -5.77 -7.68 -1.50
CA PHE A 196 -6.69 -6.81 -0.78
C PHE A 196 -6.67 -7.04 0.73
N PHE A 197 -6.99 -5.99 1.47
CA PHE A 197 -7.26 -6.00 2.90
C PHE A 197 -8.68 -5.46 3.15
N ASP A 198 -9.49 -6.18 3.95
CA ASP A 198 -10.84 -5.75 4.31
C ASP A 198 -10.79 -4.90 5.59
N LEU A 199 -11.04 -3.59 5.46
CA LEU A 199 -10.98 -2.64 6.56
C LEU A 199 -12.00 -2.90 7.68
N LYS A 200 -13.05 -3.68 7.42
CA LYS A 200 -14.04 -4.04 8.45
C LYS A 200 -13.58 -5.22 9.32
N LEU A 201 -12.62 -6.02 8.85
CA LEU A 201 -12.02 -7.08 9.66
C LEU A 201 -11.02 -6.43 10.65
N ARG A 202 -11.14 -6.79 11.92
CA ARG A 202 -10.19 -6.38 12.97
C ARG A 202 -9.01 -7.34 13.02
#